data_ad2de052a586ebeb20d6ec99c5c4c4c6
#
_entry.id   ad2de052a586ebeb20d6ec99c5c4c4c6
#
_cell.length_a   1.000
_cell.length_b   1.000
_cell.length_c   1.000
_cell.angle_alpha   90.00
_cell.angle_beta   90.00
_cell.angle_gamma   90.00
#
_symmetry.space_group_name_H-M   'P 1'
#
loop_
_entity.id
_entity.type
_entity.pdbx_description
1 polymer ?
#
loop_
_entity_poly.entity_id
_entity_poly.type
_entity_poly.pdbx_seq_one_letter_code
_entity_poly.pdbx_strand_id
1 'polypeptide(L)'
;RSNSSKIDYRGELSINPFDLDLDINLGEYKIFQLLNLNAILKEFIKTGLLFNENLSLDVSINAKTKAIDQIFQSTQINFNIVNGKLNLNDTILINDKIGLLKLANSNLFVENNRLILNTDILIDVKDSMSLFSFLNTSKKSRNKFKSALINLDYDFLTNQIEFNNVKIDNKEVSDQFLNIIDDFKDNNSNNLIKSRRLINKLLSIYEG
;
A
#
# COMPACT_ATOMS: atom_id res chain seq x y z
N ARG A 1 17.88 -27.40 -1.97
CA ARG A 1 18.26 -26.29 -2.90
C ARG A 1 17.74 -25.03 -2.28
N SER A 2 18.63 -24.23 -1.67
CA SER A 2 18.29 -22.88 -1.21
C SER A 2 18.10 -22.01 -2.44
N ASN A 3 16.88 -21.55 -2.69
CA ASN A 3 16.65 -20.46 -3.62
C ASN A 3 17.21 -19.20 -2.97
N SER A 4 18.44 -18.83 -3.29
CA SER A 4 18.95 -17.51 -2.96
C SER A 4 18.17 -16.51 -3.82
N SER A 5 17.28 -15.75 -3.20
CA SER A 5 16.67 -14.60 -3.86
C SER A 5 17.80 -13.67 -4.30
N LYS A 6 17.87 -13.41 -5.60
CA LYS A 6 18.89 -12.51 -6.14
C LYS A 6 18.53 -11.09 -5.73
N ILE A 7 19.42 -10.44 -5.00
CA ILE A 7 19.31 -9.04 -4.63
C ILE A 7 20.39 -8.30 -5.38
N ASP A 8 20.00 -7.36 -6.22
CA ASP A 8 20.90 -6.43 -6.88
C ASP A 8 20.60 -5.03 -6.32
N TYR A 9 21.63 -4.25 -5.95
CA TYR A 9 21.47 -2.89 -5.49
C TYR A 9 22.51 -1.97 -6.12
N ARG A 10 22.13 -0.72 -6.28
CA ARG A 10 22.99 0.37 -6.77
C ARG A 10 22.59 1.66 -6.05
N GLY A 11 23.57 2.46 -5.66
CA GLY A 11 23.29 3.74 -5.02
C GLY A 11 24.51 4.60 -4.83
N GLU A 12 24.24 5.85 -4.42
CA GLU A 12 25.22 6.86 -4.12
C GLU A 12 25.00 7.39 -2.71
N LEU A 13 26.07 7.63 -1.96
CA LEU A 13 26.03 8.14 -0.60
C LEU A 13 26.91 9.37 -0.49
N SER A 14 26.33 10.49 -0.09
CA SER A 14 27.04 11.68 0.39
C SER A 14 26.92 11.80 1.91
N ILE A 15 27.97 12.21 2.59
CA ILE A 15 27.96 12.31 4.06
C ILE A 15 27.76 13.77 4.53
N ASN A 16 28.08 14.75 3.71
CA ASN A 16 27.97 16.16 4.08
C ASN A 16 27.50 17.03 2.87
N PRO A 17 26.21 17.38 2.77
CA PRO A 17 25.11 16.92 3.60
C PRO A 17 24.85 15.41 3.46
N PHE A 18 24.13 14.80 4.40
CA PHE A 18 23.77 13.39 4.28
C PHE A 18 22.69 13.22 3.20
N ASP A 19 23.05 12.49 2.16
CA ASP A 19 22.20 12.20 1.03
C ASP A 19 22.44 10.76 0.57
N LEU A 20 21.37 9.96 0.49
CA LEU A 20 21.42 8.57 0.04
C LEU A 20 20.40 8.36 -1.06
N ASP A 21 20.89 7.98 -2.22
CA ASP A 21 20.09 7.47 -3.34
C ASP A 21 20.35 5.95 -3.47
N LEU A 22 19.29 5.12 -3.46
CA LEU A 22 19.44 3.67 -3.42
C LEU A 22 18.35 2.97 -4.23
N ASP A 23 18.76 2.30 -5.30
CA ASP A 23 17.95 1.38 -6.07
C ASP A 23 18.18 -0.07 -5.65
N ILE A 24 17.11 -0.78 -5.30
CA ILE A 24 17.14 -2.19 -4.90
C ILE A 24 16.25 -2.99 -5.84
N ASN A 25 16.80 -4.04 -6.44
CA ASN A 25 16.05 -4.97 -7.27
C ASN A 25 16.02 -6.35 -6.61
N LEU A 26 14.82 -6.82 -6.32
CA LEU A 26 14.56 -8.11 -5.66
C LEU A 26 13.95 -9.09 -6.66
N GLY A 27 14.69 -10.14 -7.00
CA GLY A 27 14.20 -11.26 -7.81
C GLY A 27 13.47 -12.29 -6.95
N GLU A 28 12.25 -12.68 -7.37
CA GLU A 28 11.46 -13.76 -6.74
C GLU A 28 11.13 -13.56 -5.25
N TYR A 29 10.78 -12.32 -4.86
CA TYR A 29 10.47 -11.98 -3.49
C TYR A 29 8.97 -12.06 -3.19
N LYS A 30 8.60 -12.45 -1.95
CA LYS A 30 7.22 -12.40 -1.49
C LYS A 30 6.90 -10.97 -1.03
N ILE A 31 6.07 -10.26 -1.79
CA ILE A 31 5.73 -8.85 -1.55
C ILE A 31 5.27 -8.58 -0.09
N PHE A 32 4.51 -9.51 0.50
CA PHE A 32 4.11 -9.40 1.92
C PHE A 32 5.29 -9.44 2.91
N GLN A 33 6.44 -9.99 2.55
CA GLN A 33 7.63 -9.96 3.40
C GLN A 33 8.31 -8.58 3.38
N LEU A 34 8.18 -7.82 2.27
CA LEU A 34 8.61 -6.42 2.21
C LEU A 34 7.76 -5.52 3.12
N LEU A 35 6.46 -5.79 3.20
CA LEU A 35 5.55 -5.04 4.07
C LEU A 35 5.75 -5.36 5.56
N ASN A 36 6.38 -6.50 5.89
CA ASN A 36 6.76 -6.85 7.27
C ASN A 36 8.02 -6.13 7.80
N LEU A 37 8.63 -5.25 7.00
CA LEU A 37 9.64 -4.30 7.49
C LEU A 37 9.09 -3.32 8.55
N ASN A 38 7.80 -3.37 8.82
CA ASN A 38 7.12 -2.54 9.82
C ASN A 38 7.83 -2.49 11.19
N ALA A 39 8.45 -3.58 11.66
CA ALA A 39 9.12 -3.56 12.95
C ALA A 39 10.40 -2.70 12.93
N ILE A 40 11.18 -2.81 11.87
CA ILE A 40 12.43 -2.04 11.69
C ILE A 40 12.09 -0.58 11.44
N LEU A 41 11.16 -0.29 10.53
CA LEU A 41 10.68 1.06 10.26
C LEU A 41 10.10 1.72 11.51
N LYS A 42 9.30 1.02 12.31
CA LYS A 42 8.75 1.54 13.58
C LYS A 42 9.85 2.01 14.53
N GLU A 43 10.94 1.26 14.66
CA GLU A 43 12.04 1.66 15.53
C GLU A 43 12.81 2.87 14.95
N PHE A 44 13.09 2.90 13.66
CA PHE A 44 13.71 4.07 13.00
C PHE A 44 12.86 5.32 13.14
N ILE A 45 11.56 5.19 13.03
CA ILE A 45 10.62 6.32 13.14
C ILE A 45 10.54 6.84 14.57
N LYS A 46 10.53 5.96 15.58
CA LYS A 46 10.55 6.35 17.01
C LYS A 46 11.79 7.16 17.38
N THR A 47 12.92 6.92 16.72
CA THR A 47 14.16 7.67 16.99
C THR A 47 14.12 9.11 16.48
N GLY A 48 13.14 9.48 15.67
CA GLY A 48 13.05 10.80 15.03
C GLY A 48 14.09 11.07 13.94
N LEU A 49 15.01 10.12 13.68
CA LEU A 49 16.06 10.26 12.68
C LEU A 49 15.52 10.53 11.28
N LEU A 50 14.41 9.88 10.93
CA LEU A 50 13.79 10.03 9.61
C LEU A 50 13.09 11.39 9.40
N PHE A 51 12.91 12.17 10.46
CA PHE A 51 12.33 13.53 10.40
C PHE A 51 13.40 14.63 10.53
N ASN A 52 14.68 14.29 10.41
CA ASN A 52 15.75 15.26 10.45
C ASN A 52 15.79 16.04 9.13
N GLU A 53 15.74 17.37 9.20
CA GLU A 53 15.75 18.27 8.04
C GLU A 53 17.04 18.19 7.21
N ASN A 54 18.13 17.68 7.81
CA ASN A 54 19.42 17.51 7.13
C ASN A 54 19.58 16.12 6.48
N LEU A 55 18.54 15.28 6.52
CA LEU A 55 18.53 13.97 5.89
C LEU A 55 17.78 14.04 4.56
N SER A 56 18.47 13.67 3.50
CA SER A 56 17.87 13.36 2.20
C SER A 56 18.04 11.86 1.94
N LEU A 57 16.93 11.22 1.54
CA LEU A 57 16.90 9.80 1.23
C LEU A 57 15.95 9.56 0.07
N ASP A 58 16.42 8.88 -0.96
CA ASP A 58 15.60 8.36 -2.05
C ASP A 58 15.88 6.86 -2.22
N VAL A 59 14.89 6.03 -1.94
CA VAL A 59 15.02 4.58 -2.03
C VAL A 59 13.91 4.03 -2.91
N SER A 60 14.31 3.39 -4.01
CA SER A 60 13.43 2.67 -4.91
C SER A 60 13.66 1.16 -4.77
N ILE A 61 12.61 0.41 -4.44
CA ILE A 61 12.64 -1.04 -4.30
C ILE A 61 11.74 -1.67 -5.36
N ASN A 62 12.36 -2.34 -6.31
CA ASN A 62 11.67 -3.07 -7.36
C ASN A 62 11.65 -4.56 -7.01
N ALA A 63 10.46 -5.14 -6.91
CA ALA A 63 10.28 -6.56 -6.61
C ALA A 63 9.36 -7.24 -7.63
N LYS A 64 9.72 -8.46 -8.04
CA LYS A 64 8.91 -9.30 -8.93
C LYS A 64 8.70 -10.67 -8.31
N THR A 65 7.50 -11.21 -8.44
CA THR A 65 7.19 -12.57 -8.02
C THR A 65 6.57 -13.36 -9.14
N LYS A 66 6.91 -14.64 -9.21
CA LYS A 66 6.24 -15.61 -10.10
C LYS A 66 5.19 -16.44 -9.38
N ALA A 67 5.00 -16.21 -8.08
CA ALA A 67 4.06 -16.97 -7.28
C ALA A 67 2.62 -16.67 -7.72
N ILE A 68 1.88 -17.71 -8.09
CA ILE A 68 0.52 -17.64 -8.64
C ILE A 68 -0.51 -17.22 -7.57
N ASP A 69 -0.18 -17.46 -6.30
CA ASP A 69 -1.05 -17.20 -5.15
C ASP A 69 -1.02 -15.73 -4.67
N GLN A 70 -0.14 -14.90 -5.25
CA GLN A 70 -0.02 -13.50 -4.88
C GLN A 70 -0.88 -12.60 -5.76
N ILE A 71 -1.56 -11.64 -5.12
CA ILE A 71 -2.39 -10.67 -5.82
C ILE A 71 -1.56 -9.76 -6.74
N PHE A 72 -0.35 -9.39 -6.34
CA PHE A 72 0.54 -8.53 -7.12
C PHE A 72 1.76 -9.31 -7.60
N GLN A 73 2.09 -9.22 -8.90
CA GLN A 73 3.24 -9.86 -9.53
C GLN A 73 4.47 -8.96 -9.54
N SER A 74 4.28 -7.65 -9.59
CA SER A 74 5.38 -6.69 -9.48
C SER A 74 5.01 -5.55 -8.56
N THR A 75 6.03 -4.99 -7.91
CA THR A 75 5.90 -3.88 -6.98
C THR A 75 7.11 -2.97 -7.16
N GLN A 76 6.85 -1.68 -7.20
CA GLN A 76 7.84 -0.64 -7.04
C GLN A 76 7.46 0.16 -5.79
N ILE A 77 8.30 0.10 -4.77
CA ILE A 77 8.11 0.88 -3.54
C ILE A 77 9.10 2.04 -3.59
N ASN A 78 8.59 3.25 -3.54
CA ASN A 78 9.38 4.46 -3.43
C ASN A 78 9.27 5.01 -2.01
N PHE A 79 10.40 5.30 -1.43
CA PHE A 79 10.54 5.84 -0.09
C PHE A 79 11.45 7.06 -0.17
N ASN A 80 10.87 8.23 0.05
CA ASN A 80 11.57 9.49 -0.13
C ASN A 80 11.51 10.32 1.15
N ILE A 81 12.66 10.88 1.56
CA ILE A 81 12.75 11.84 2.66
C ILE A 81 13.44 13.10 2.13
N VAL A 82 12.76 14.21 2.24
CA VAL A 82 13.30 15.53 1.91
C VAL A 82 12.89 16.52 2.99
N ASN A 83 13.86 17.22 3.58
CA ASN A 83 13.62 18.21 4.62
C ASN A 83 12.76 17.68 5.79
N GLY A 84 13.07 16.50 6.28
CA GLY A 84 12.36 15.86 7.37
C GLY A 84 10.94 15.39 7.05
N LYS A 85 10.52 15.42 5.78
CA LYS A 85 9.23 14.92 5.32
C LYS A 85 9.42 13.61 4.58
N LEU A 86 8.73 12.59 5.06
CA LEU A 86 8.75 11.26 4.47
C LEU A 86 7.48 11.03 3.66
N ASN A 87 7.65 10.53 2.44
CA ASN A 87 6.52 10.13 1.59
C ASN A 87 6.79 8.79 0.88
N LEU A 88 5.72 8.17 0.43
CA LEU A 88 5.69 6.92 -0.33
C LEU A 88 5.04 7.11 -1.71
N ASN A 89 5.08 8.33 -2.22
CA ASN A 89 4.49 8.67 -3.51
C ASN A 89 5.06 7.80 -4.62
N ASP A 90 4.24 7.53 -5.62
CA ASP A 90 4.59 6.71 -6.78
C ASP A 90 4.96 5.25 -6.43
N THR A 91 4.66 4.80 -5.22
CA THR A 91 4.64 3.36 -4.90
C THR A 91 3.53 2.70 -5.69
N ILE A 92 3.88 1.67 -6.48
CA ILE A 92 2.96 0.97 -7.39
C ILE A 92 3.02 -0.54 -7.15
N LEU A 93 1.85 -1.16 -7.03
CA LEU A 93 1.69 -2.61 -7.01
C LEU A 93 0.88 -3.04 -8.22
N ILE A 94 1.37 -3.99 -8.99
CA ILE A 94 0.80 -4.36 -10.29
C ILE A 94 0.36 -5.82 -10.28
N ASN A 95 -0.87 -6.02 -10.77
CA ASN A 95 -1.36 -7.31 -11.24
C ASN A 95 -1.66 -7.21 -12.73
N ASP A 96 -0.93 -7.94 -13.56
CA ASP A 96 -1.00 -7.83 -15.02
C ASP A 96 -2.41 -8.10 -15.58
N LYS A 97 -3.21 -8.89 -14.88
CA LYS A 97 -4.58 -9.24 -15.28
C LYS A 97 -5.61 -8.31 -14.66
N ILE A 98 -5.49 -8.03 -13.36
CA ILE A 98 -6.51 -7.31 -12.58
C ILE A 98 -6.38 -5.80 -12.76
N GLY A 99 -5.14 -5.27 -12.67
CA GLY A 99 -4.89 -3.84 -12.68
C GLY A 99 -3.75 -3.41 -11.76
N LEU A 100 -3.77 -2.18 -11.28
CA LEU A 100 -2.73 -1.63 -10.43
C LEU A 100 -3.31 -0.91 -9.20
N LEU A 101 -2.47 -0.79 -8.19
CA LEU A 101 -2.67 0.06 -7.03
C LEU A 101 -1.47 1.02 -6.95
N LYS A 102 -1.75 2.31 -6.78
CA LYS A 102 -0.73 3.36 -6.65
C LYS A 102 -0.99 4.17 -5.38
N LEU A 103 0.09 4.53 -4.65
CA LEU A 103 0.03 5.51 -3.58
C LEU A 103 0.34 6.90 -4.14
N ALA A 104 -0.44 7.88 -3.72
CA ALA A 104 -0.26 9.29 -4.08
C ALA A 104 -0.55 10.18 -2.87
N ASN A 105 -0.08 11.41 -2.91
CA ASN A 105 -0.28 12.39 -1.83
C ASN A 105 0.06 11.85 -0.44
N SER A 106 1.01 10.91 -0.40
CA SER A 106 1.39 10.26 0.85
C SER A 106 2.28 11.19 1.68
N ASN A 107 1.99 11.26 2.98
CA ASN A 107 2.76 12.01 3.95
C ASN A 107 2.80 11.25 5.27
N LEU A 108 3.99 10.96 5.77
CA LEU A 108 4.19 10.35 7.07
C LEU A 108 4.60 11.43 8.07
N PHE A 109 3.88 11.51 9.17
CA PHE A 109 4.10 12.51 10.21
C PHE A 109 3.82 11.95 11.61
N VAL A 110 4.33 12.65 12.62
CA VAL A 110 4.06 12.34 14.03
C VAL A 110 3.09 13.38 14.59
N GLU A 111 1.97 12.93 15.13
CA GLU A 111 0.98 13.75 15.80
C GLU A 111 0.48 13.07 17.08
N ASN A 112 0.49 13.77 18.22
CA ASN A 112 0.02 13.26 19.51
C ASN A 112 0.59 11.89 19.89
N ASN A 113 1.90 11.68 19.71
CA ASN A 113 2.60 10.40 19.87
C ASN A 113 2.08 9.27 18.96
N ARG A 114 1.31 9.59 17.94
CA ARG A 114 0.89 8.66 16.88
C ARG A 114 1.79 8.88 15.66
N LEU A 115 2.10 7.80 14.97
CA LEU A 115 2.78 7.84 13.69
C LEU A 115 1.79 7.55 12.59
N ILE A 116 1.45 8.57 11.84
CA ILE A 116 0.34 8.55 10.89
C ILE A 116 0.88 8.68 9.46
N LEU A 117 0.50 7.74 8.62
CA LEU A 117 0.60 7.85 7.16
C LEU A 117 -0.75 8.29 6.61
N ASN A 118 -0.86 9.53 6.14
CA ASN A 118 -1.96 9.95 5.28
C ASN A 118 -1.61 9.63 3.83
N THR A 119 -2.51 9.03 3.08
CA THR A 119 -2.26 8.68 1.68
C THR A 119 -3.54 8.51 0.88
N ASP A 120 -3.45 8.78 -0.42
CA ASP A 120 -4.43 8.37 -1.42
C ASP A 120 -4.01 7.04 -2.03
N ILE A 121 -4.88 6.04 -1.92
CA ILE A 121 -4.77 4.78 -2.65
C ILE A 121 -5.60 4.89 -3.91
N LEU A 122 -4.92 4.89 -5.06
CA LEU A 122 -5.52 4.87 -6.38
C LEU A 122 -5.53 3.42 -6.87
N ILE A 123 -6.71 2.88 -7.14
CA ILE A 123 -6.90 1.56 -7.72
C ILE A 123 -7.42 1.73 -9.13
N ASP A 124 -6.72 1.13 -10.10
CA ASP A 124 -7.12 1.11 -11.49
C ASP A 124 -7.38 -0.34 -11.91
N VAL A 125 -8.61 -0.65 -12.31
CA VAL A 125 -9.07 -1.99 -12.61
C VAL A 125 -9.11 -2.22 -14.12
N LYS A 126 -8.15 -2.99 -14.62
CA LYS A 126 -8.04 -3.37 -16.03
C LYS A 126 -9.10 -4.40 -16.42
N ASP A 127 -9.31 -5.40 -15.58
CA ASP A 127 -10.30 -6.46 -15.79
C ASP A 127 -11.05 -6.81 -14.49
N SER A 128 -12.27 -6.30 -14.38
CA SER A 128 -13.15 -6.56 -13.23
C SER A 128 -13.51 -8.05 -13.07
N MET A 129 -13.55 -8.82 -14.15
CA MET A 129 -13.89 -10.25 -14.06
C MET A 129 -12.76 -11.05 -13.43
N SER A 130 -11.51 -10.74 -13.76
CA SER A 130 -10.33 -11.29 -13.11
C SER A 130 -10.28 -10.91 -11.62
N LEU A 131 -10.63 -9.67 -11.28
CA LEU A 131 -10.74 -9.22 -9.88
C LEU A 131 -11.83 -10.01 -9.13
N PHE A 132 -13.02 -10.16 -9.68
CA PHE A 132 -14.12 -10.92 -9.06
C PHE A 132 -13.77 -12.39 -8.88
N SER A 133 -13.06 -12.98 -9.85
CA SER A 133 -12.58 -14.35 -9.75
C SER A 133 -11.58 -14.51 -8.61
N PHE A 134 -10.62 -13.60 -8.50
CA PHE A 134 -9.63 -13.59 -7.41
C PHE A 134 -10.30 -13.44 -6.04
N LEU A 135 -11.30 -12.56 -5.92
CA LEU A 135 -12.04 -12.31 -4.68
C LEU A 135 -13.08 -13.38 -4.37
N ASN A 136 -13.36 -14.31 -5.30
CA ASN A 136 -14.48 -15.26 -5.22
C ASN A 136 -15.85 -14.56 -5.06
N THR A 137 -16.04 -13.43 -5.76
CA THR A 137 -17.26 -12.63 -5.70
C THR A 137 -18.44 -13.39 -6.31
N SER A 138 -19.59 -13.40 -5.63
CA SER A 138 -20.82 -14.03 -6.13
C SER A 138 -21.30 -13.35 -7.42
N LYS A 139 -21.89 -14.10 -8.35
CA LYS A 139 -22.34 -13.56 -9.66
C LYS A 139 -23.27 -12.35 -9.54
N LYS A 140 -24.16 -12.35 -8.54
CA LYS A 140 -25.10 -11.26 -8.29
C LYS A 140 -24.50 -9.96 -7.77
N SER A 141 -23.24 -10.00 -7.29
CA SER A 141 -22.52 -8.85 -6.71
C SER A 141 -21.38 -8.39 -7.62
N ARG A 142 -21.40 -8.73 -8.92
CA ARG A 142 -20.33 -8.42 -9.87
C ARG A 142 -20.64 -7.16 -10.67
N ASN A 143 -20.88 -6.05 -9.98
CA ASN A 143 -21.00 -4.75 -10.62
C ASN A 143 -19.61 -4.24 -11.03
N LYS A 144 -19.44 -3.96 -12.32
CA LYS A 144 -18.14 -3.54 -12.88
C LYS A 144 -17.82 -2.12 -12.45
N PHE A 145 -16.57 -1.88 -12.12
CA PHE A 145 -16.01 -0.56 -11.90
C PHE A 145 -14.60 -0.50 -12.52
N LYS A 146 -14.13 0.70 -12.80
CA LYS A 146 -12.83 0.94 -13.44
C LYS A 146 -11.79 1.46 -12.47
N SER A 147 -12.22 2.27 -11.51
CA SER A 147 -11.29 2.92 -10.59
C SER A 147 -11.88 3.05 -9.20
N ALA A 148 -11.00 3.09 -8.20
CA ALA A 148 -11.37 3.53 -6.86
C ALA A 148 -10.26 4.45 -6.31
N LEU A 149 -10.67 5.49 -5.59
CA LEU A 149 -9.79 6.36 -4.82
C LEU A 149 -10.19 6.22 -3.36
N ILE A 150 -9.22 5.95 -2.51
CA ILE A 150 -9.40 5.79 -1.07
C ILE A 150 -8.38 6.69 -0.38
N ASN A 151 -8.84 7.77 0.26
CA ASN A 151 -7.98 8.55 1.16
C ASN A 151 -8.12 7.98 2.56
N LEU A 152 -6.98 7.69 3.20
CA LEU A 152 -6.95 7.11 4.53
C LEU A 152 -5.76 7.60 5.36
N ASP A 153 -5.93 7.48 6.67
CA ASP A 153 -4.88 7.58 7.66
C ASP A 153 -4.58 6.20 8.25
N TYR A 154 -3.31 5.81 8.27
CA TYR A 154 -2.84 4.59 8.89
C TYR A 154 -1.92 4.90 10.07
N ASP A 155 -2.32 4.50 11.27
CA ASP A 155 -1.49 4.62 12.48
C ASP A 155 -0.60 3.38 12.63
N PHE A 156 0.70 3.57 12.45
CA PHE A 156 1.69 2.49 12.55
C PHE A 156 1.86 1.93 13.97
N LEU A 157 1.51 2.68 15.01
CA LEU A 157 1.68 2.23 16.39
C LEU A 157 0.53 1.34 16.84
N THR A 158 -0.69 1.72 16.48
CA THR A 158 -1.92 0.99 16.85
C THR A 158 -2.41 0.02 15.77
N ASN A 159 -1.86 0.12 14.54
CA ASN A 159 -2.34 -0.56 13.31
C ASN A 159 -3.81 -0.23 13.00
N GLN A 160 -4.26 0.97 13.34
CA GLN A 160 -5.60 1.44 13.02
C GLN A 160 -5.62 2.13 11.67
N ILE A 161 -6.73 1.95 10.94
CA ILE A 161 -6.99 2.61 9.67
C ILE A 161 -8.20 3.51 9.87
N GLU A 162 -8.10 4.77 9.41
CA GLU A 162 -9.20 5.70 9.33
C GLU A 162 -9.42 6.09 7.86
N PHE A 163 -10.64 5.90 7.36
CA PHE A 163 -10.99 6.22 5.98
C PHE A 163 -11.61 7.61 5.94
N ASN A 164 -10.94 8.54 5.23
CA ASN A 164 -11.37 9.94 5.15
C ASN A 164 -12.28 10.19 3.96
N ASN A 165 -11.99 9.55 2.81
CA ASN A 165 -12.79 9.68 1.60
C ASN A 165 -12.67 8.41 0.74
N VAL A 166 -13.78 8.00 0.14
CA VAL A 166 -13.83 6.87 -0.79
C VAL A 166 -14.67 7.23 -1.99
N LYS A 167 -14.11 7.05 -3.19
CA LYS A 167 -14.81 7.25 -4.47
C LYS A 167 -14.62 6.02 -5.34
N ILE A 168 -15.66 5.64 -6.07
CA ILE A 168 -15.62 4.58 -7.08
C ILE A 168 -16.09 5.19 -8.40
N ASP A 169 -15.29 5.05 -9.46
CA ASP A 169 -15.53 5.67 -10.78
C ASP A 169 -15.81 7.18 -10.67
N ASN A 170 -15.04 7.88 -9.83
CA ASN A 170 -15.16 9.30 -9.50
C ASN A 170 -16.47 9.73 -8.83
N LYS A 171 -17.31 8.79 -8.39
CA LYS A 171 -18.51 9.06 -7.61
C LYS A 171 -18.27 8.75 -6.15
N GLU A 172 -18.82 9.55 -5.26
CA GLU A 172 -18.80 9.27 -3.83
C GLU A 172 -19.64 8.04 -3.50
N VAL A 173 -19.20 7.26 -2.54
CA VAL A 173 -19.92 6.06 -2.11
C VAL A 173 -21.04 6.44 -1.13
N SER A 174 -22.03 5.54 -0.96
CA SER A 174 -23.15 5.74 -0.04
C SER A 174 -22.74 5.63 1.43
N ASP A 175 -23.54 6.20 2.34
CA ASP A 175 -23.36 6.05 3.79
C ASP A 175 -23.34 4.58 4.23
N GLN A 176 -24.13 3.73 3.59
CA GLN A 176 -24.14 2.30 3.83
C GLN A 176 -22.79 1.65 3.50
N PHE A 177 -22.12 2.13 2.44
CA PHE A 177 -20.77 1.68 2.07
C PHE A 177 -19.75 2.11 3.10
N LEU A 178 -19.82 3.36 3.57
CA LEU A 178 -18.92 3.90 4.62
C LEU A 178 -19.09 3.14 5.94
N ASN A 179 -20.31 2.82 6.36
CA ASN A 179 -20.57 2.02 7.57
C ASN A 179 -19.92 0.62 7.51
N ILE A 180 -19.87 0.00 6.33
CA ILE A 180 -19.19 -1.28 6.16
C ILE A 180 -17.68 -1.12 6.20
N ILE A 181 -17.15 -0.03 5.65
CA ILE A 181 -15.71 0.29 5.72
C ILE A 181 -15.28 0.48 7.17
N ASP A 182 -16.09 1.06 8.02
CA ASP A 182 -15.78 1.23 9.43
C ASP A 182 -15.56 -0.10 10.16
N ASP A 183 -16.17 -1.19 9.69
CA ASP A 183 -15.87 -2.56 10.17
C ASP A 183 -14.40 -2.98 9.92
N PHE A 184 -13.63 -2.27 9.06
CA PHE A 184 -12.19 -2.49 8.85
C PHE A 184 -11.32 -1.87 9.96
N LYS A 185 -11.79 -0.83 10.63
CA LYS A 185 -11.01 -0.10 11.65
C LYS A 185 -10.52 -1.03 12.77
N ASP A 186 -11.32 -2.01 13.14
CA ASP A 186 -11.05 -2.93 14.27
C ASP A 186 -10.38 -4.25 13.84
N ASN A 187 -10.09 -4.42 12.57
CA ASN A 187 -9.53 -5.67 12.08
C ASN A 187 -8.00 -5.57 11.94
N ASN A 188 -7.28 -6.18 12.87
CA ASN A 188 -5.89 -6.62 12.69
C ASN A 188 -5.83 -7.52 11.43
N SER A 189 -5.68 -6.88 10.25
CA SER A 189 -6.08 -7.42 8.95
C SER A 189 -5.03 -8.29 8.25
N ASN A 190 -4.21 -9.02 9.01
CA ASN A 190 -3.34 -10.04 8.40
C ASN A 190 -4.12 -11.29 7.89
N ASN A 191 -5.46 -11.23 7.88
CA ASN A 191 -6.29 -12.35 7.46
C ASN A 191 -6.94 -12.08 6.10
N LEU A 192 -6.32 -12.59 5.02
CA LEU A 192 -6.83 -12.51 3.65
C LEU A 192 -8.30 -12.94 3.50
N ILE A 193 -8.77 -13.90 4.31
CA ILE A 193 -10.17 -14.38 4.27
C ILE A 193 -11.11 -13.28 4.77
N LYS A 194 -10.75 -12.60 5.87
CA LYS A 194 -11.54 -11.49 6.40
C LYS A 194 -11.60 -10.34 5.40
N SER A 195 -10.44 -9.95 4.86
CA SER A 195 -10.36 -8.88 3.85
C SER A 195 -11.20 -9.20 2.60
N ARG A 196 -11.14 -10.43 2.09
CA ARG A 196 -11.99 -10.85 0.97
C ARG A 196 -13.48 -10.79 1.29
N ARG A 197 -13.90 -11.23 2.48
CA ARG A 197 -15.31 -11.17 2.91
C ARG A 197 -15.80 -9.73 2.95
N LEU A 198 -15.00 -8.82 3.48
CA LEU A 198 -15.36 -7.43 3.61
C LEU A 198 -15.44 -6.74 2.25
N ILE A 199 -14.43 -6.94 1.39
CA ILE A 199 -14.48 -6.44 0.01
C ILE A 199 -15.72 -6.99 -0.74
N ASN A 200 -16.04 -8.26 -0.58
CA ASN A 200 -17.25 -8.84 -1.19
C ASN A 200 -18.55 -8.24 -0.62
N LYS A 201 -18.58 -7.89 0.67
CA LYS A 201 -19.71 -7.17 1.27
C LYS A 201 -19.87 -5.77 0.65
N LEU A 202 -18.76 -5.03 0.48
CA LEU A 202 -18.75 -3.73 -0.21
C LEU A 202 -19.24 -3.86 -1.67
N LEU A 203 -18.70 -4.83 -2.42
CA LEU A 203 -19.13 -5.08 -3.80
C LEU A 203 -20.60 -5.48 -3.92
N SER A 204 -21.20 -6.08 -2.87
CA SER A 204 -22.61 -6.47 -2.89
C SER A 204 -23.60 -5.30 -2.78
N ILE A 205 -23.15 -4.15 -2.29
CA ILE A 205 -23.95 -2.93 -2.14
C ILE A 205 -23.58 -1.84 -3.16
N TYR A 206 -22.51 -2.04 -3.90
CA TYR A 206 -22.13 -1.14 -4.99
C TYR A 206 -23.06 -1.36 -6.17
N GLU A 207 -23.79 -0.32 -6.57
CA GLU A 207 -24.82 -0.42 -7.62
C GLU A 207 -24.32 -0.02 -9.01
N GLY A 208 -23.09 0.53 -9.13
CA GLY A 208 -22.48 0.96 -10.41
C GLY A 208 -22.73 2.41 -10.77
#